data_be031766aa5f63689ecf3645379c0c42
#
_entry.id   be031766aa5f63689ecf3645379c0c42
#
_cell.length_a   1.000
_cell.length_b   1.000
_cell.length_c   1.000
_cell.angle_alpha   90.00
_cell.angle_beta   90.00
_cell.angle_gamma   90.00
#
_symmetry.space_group_name_H-M   'P 1'
#
loop_
_entity.id
_entity.type
_entity.pdbx_description
1 polymer ?
#
loop_
_entity_poly.entity_id
_entity_poly.type
_entity_poly.pdbx_seq_one_letter_code
_entity_poly.pdbx_strand_id
1 'polypeptide(L)'
;PVNDKKTSDFGTREDESVFTLNISFIEKTLGMEFGSALKDGTLIKKVTESEVYVIEGKYKRYLRPEIIALYGHLVGVKPIEVDEATFHSYTTANYVRYVDGEQVYAVWPDGTKHWLNITPQQWDASSRDWNAIFIINNLELDTYKTGTAITR
;
A
#
# COMPACT_ATOMS: atom_id res chain seq x y z
N PRO A 1 -1.11 -8.76 29.78
CA PRO A 1 -1.20 -8.37 30.12
C PRO A 1 -1.35 -8.15 29.99
N VAL A 2 -1.37 -8.51 29.84
CA VAL A 2 -1.64 -8.16 30.23
C VAL A 2 -1.55 -8.16 30.01
N ASN A 3 -1.54 -8.62 29.89
CA ASN A 3 -1.65 -8.49 30.16
C ASN A 3 -1.28 -8.58 29.78
N ASP A 4 -1.18 -9.08 29.55
CA ASP A 4 -1.06 -9.09 29.66
C ASP A 4 -0.82 -9.23 29.02
N LYS A 5 -0.83 -9.69 28.67
CA LYS A 5 -0.95 -9.80 28.62
C LYS A 5 -0.76 -9.63 28.03
N LYS A 6 -0.67 -10.09 27.74
CA LYS A 6 -0.89 -9.90 27.71
C LYS A 6 -0.66 -9.51 27.24
N THR A 7 -0.62 -9.96 27.00
CA THR A 7 -0.72 -9.58 27.07
C THR A 7 -0.51 -9.46 26.64
N SER A 8 -0.36 -10.09 26.36
CA SER A 8 -0.40 -9.79 26.48
C SER A 8 -0.43 -9.65 26.16
N ASP A 9 -0.54 -10.13 26.10
CA ASP A 9 -0.89 -9.77 26.33
C ASP A 9 -1.04 -9.48 26.12
N PHE A 10 -1.06 -10.02 25.85
CA PHE A 10 -1.47 -9.62 26.11
C PHE A 10 -1.51 -9.84 25.51
N GLY A 11 -1.46 -10.34 25.24
CA GLY A 11 -1.67 -10.66 25.09
C GLY A 11 -1.84 -11.19 24.21
N THR A 12 -2.15 -11.71 23.93
CA THR A 12 -2.54 -12.05 23.41
C THR A 12 -3.05 -12.50 23.12
N ARG A 13 -3.47 -12.95 23.07
CA ARG A 13 -4.37 -13.20 22.84
C ARG A 13 -5.36 -13.32 22.83
N GLU A 14 -5.31 -13.88 23.44
CA GLU A 14 -6.24 -13.92 23.48
C GLU A 14 -7.11 -13.45 22.70
N ASP A 15 -7.27 -12.81 22.73
CA ASP A 15 -8.27 -12.29 21.99
C ASP A 15 -7.83 -11.07 21.28
N GLU A 16 -7.16 -11.28 20.19
CA GLU A 16 -6.59 -10.21 19.40
C GLU A 16 -7.66 -9.30 18.83
N SER A 17 -8.83 -9.83 18.51
CA SER A 17 -9.86 -8.99 17.94
C SER A 17 -10.40 -8.00 18.95
N VAL A 18 -10.53 -8.39 20.20
CA VAL A 18 -10.95 -7.46 21.25
C VAL A 18 -9.89 -6.40 21.48
N PHE A 19 -8.63 -6.81 21.49
CA PHE A 19 -7.53 -5.87 21.66
C PHE A 19 -7.50 -4.85 20.52
N THR A 20 -7.68 -5.31 19.29
CA THR A 20 -7.70 -4.42 18.13
C THR A 20 -8.85 -3.42 18.23
N LEU A 21 -10.00 -3.88 18.66
CA LEU A 21 -11.15 -3.02 18.83
C LEU A 21 -10.87 -1.93 19.87
N ASN A 22 -10.23 -2.31 20.97
CA ASN A 22 -9.89 -1.37 22.02
C ASN A 22 -8.91 -0.31 21.55
N ILE A 23 -7.93 -0.71 20.74
CA ILE A 23 -6.98 0.22 20.15
C ILE A 23 -7.70 1.25 19.30
N SER A 24 -8.59 0.79 18.46
CA SER A 24 -9.35 1.67 17.59
C SER A 24 -10.19 2.68 18.40
N PHE A 25 -10.80 2.22 19.47
CA PHE A 25 -11.57 3.08 20.35
C PHE A 25 -10.70 4.16 21.01
N ILE A 26 -9.52 3.75 21.49
CA ILE A 26 -8.60 4.69 22.12
C ILE A 26 -8.11 5.73 21.12
N GLU A 27 -7.78 5.32 19.93
CA GLU A 27 -7.36 6.25 18.89
C GLU A 27 -8.40 7.34 18.66
N LYS A 28 -9.64 6.93 18.50
CA LYS A 28 -10.74 7.85 18.32
C LYS A 28 -10.89 8.79 19.48
N THR A 29 -10.87 8.25 20.67
CA THR A 29 -11.11 9.01 21.89
C THR A 29 -10.02 10.04 22.14
N LEU A 30 -8.77 9.67 21.89
CA LEU A 30 -7.62 10.52 22.16
C LEU A 30 -7.21 11.36 20.96
N GLY A 31 -7.77 11.10 19.81
CA GLY A 31 -7.35 11.77 18.59
C GLY A 31 -5.94 11.39 18.17
N MET A 32 -5.50 10.21 18.55
CA MET A 32 -4.17 9.72 18.24
C MET A 32 -4.21 8.71 17.12
N GLU A 33 -3.10 8.63 16.42
CA GLU A 33 -2.94 7.65 15.37
C GLU A 33 -1.93 6.63 15.79
N PHE A 34 -2.35 5.43 16.05
CA PHE A 34 -1.42 4.38 16.43
C PHE A 34 -0.90 3.68 15.19
N GLY A 35 0.18 4.27 14.63
CA GLY A 35 0.93 3.59 13.61
C GLY A 35 0.15 3.21 12.39
N SER A 36 -0.69 4.06 11.94
CA SER A 36 -1.44 3.78 10.73
C SER A 36 -1.86 2.35 10.69
N ALA A 37 -2.72 2.02 11.50
CA ALA A 37 -3.06 0.68 11.83
C ALA A 37 -3.45 -0.23 10.68
N LEU A 38 -3.48 0.23 9.44
CA LEU A 38 -3.87 -0.61 8.31
C LEU A 38 -2.70 -1.46 7.84
N LYS A 39 -2.99 -2.73 7.63
CA LYS A 39 -2.01 -3.72 7.20
C LYS A 39 -1.60 -3.52 5.76
N ASP A 40 -0.35 -3.87 5.45
CA ASP A 40 0.10 -3.91 4.06
C ASP A 40 -0.82 -4.82 3.25
N GLY A 41 -1.16 -4.38 2.05
CA GLY A 41 -2.06 -5.13 1.18
C GLY A 41 -3.53 -4.77 1.36
N THR A 42 -3.85 -3.93 2.32
CA THR A 42 -5.23 -3.48 2.52
C THR A 42 -5.67 -2.58 1.37
N LEU A 43 -6.91 -2.78 0.90
CA LEU A 43 -7.50 -1.91 -0.10
C LEU A 43 -8.28 -0.81 0.62
N ILE A 44 -8.06 0.43 0.22
CA ILE A 44 -8.79 1.58 0.78
C ILE A 44 -9.39 2.41 -0.33
N LYS A 45 -10.43 3.17 0.03
CA LYS A 45 -10.98 4.19 -0.83
C LYS A 45 -11.54 5.30 0.04
N LYS A 46 -11.68 6.50 -0.54
CA LYS A 46 -12.40 7.56 0.16
C LYS A 46 -13.89 7.28 0.12
N VAL A 47 -14.59 7.72 1.16
CA VAL A 47 -16.02 7.49 1.27
C VAL A 47 -16.77 7.98 0.03
N THR A 48 -16.33 9.11 -0.51
CA THR A 48 -17.07 9.79 -1.59
C THR A 48 -16.57 9.43 -2.99
N GLU A 49 -15.56 8.55 -3.11
CA GLU A 49 -14.97 8.24 -4.42
C GLU A 49 -14.92 6.74 -4.61
N SER A 50 -14.80 6.35 -5.87
CA SER A 50 -14.77 4.93 -6.23
C SER A 50 -13.36 4.38 -6.42
N GLU A 51 -12.36 5.26 -6.52
CA GLU A 51 -10.98 4.82 -6.77
C GLU A 51 -10.45 4.04 -5.59
N VAL A 52 -9.87 2.87 -5.89
CA VAL A 52 -9.35 1.96 -4.88
C VAL A 52 -7.84 2.00 -4.91
N TYR A 53 -7.24 2.02 -3.73
CA TYR A 53 -5.80 2.03 -3.56
C TYR A 53 -5.38 0.86 -2.70
N VAL A 54 -4.19 0.34 -2.96
CA VAL A 54 -3.57 -0.66 -2.08
C VAL A 54 -2.50 0.02 -1.26
N ILE A 55 -2.37 -0.40 0.01
CA ILE A 55 -1.43 0.21 0.94
C ILE A 55 -0.23 -0.70 1.15
N GLU A 56 0.94 -0.09 1.21
CA GLU A 56 2.15 -0.78 1.65
C GLU A 56 3.01 0.23 2.42
N GLY A 57 3.21 -0.02 3.71
CA GLY A 57 3.89 0.92 4.58
C GLY A 57 3.16 2.25 4.62
N LYS A 58 3.87 3.32 4.31
CA LYS A 58 3.27 4.65 4.28
C LYS A 58 2.82 5.07 2.90
N TYR A 59 2.80 4.13 1.96
CA TYR A 59 2.48 4.42 0.56
C TYR A 59 1.18 3.80 0.14
N LYS A 60 0.50 4.46 -0.81
CA LYS A 60 -0.70 3.92 -1.45
C LYS A 60 -0.51 3.96 -2.96
N ARG A 61 -1.06 2.98 -3.63
CA ARG A 61 -0.97 2.88 -5.09
C ARG A 61 -2.36 2.66 -5.64
N TYR A 62 -2.73 3.46 -6.63
CA TYR A 62 -4.02 3.32 -7.29
C TYR A 62 -4.10 1.99 -8.04
N LEU A 63 -5.21 1.29 -7.86
CA LEU A 63 -5.48 0.04 -8.58
C LEU A 63 -6.77 0.17 -9.36
N ARG A 64 -6.68 0.08 -10.68
CA ARG A 64 -7.88 0.03 -11.52
C ARG A 64 -8.58 -1.30 -11.31
N PRO A 65 -9.90 -1.37 -11.56
CA PRO A 65 -10.63 -2.62 -11.40
C PRO A 65 -10.03 -3.79 -12.20
N GLU A 66 -9.57 -3.52 -13.43
CA GLU A 66 -8.99 -4.58 -14.25
C GLU A 66 -7.67 -5.09 -13.69
N ILE A 67 -6.95 -4.26 -12.93
CA ILE A 67 -5.73 -4.70 -12.26
C ILE A 67 -6.06 -5.54 -11.03
N ILE A 68 -7.07 -5.13 -10.27
CA ILE A 68 -7.50 -5.91 -9.10
C ILE A 68 -7.88 -7.32 -9.54
N ALA A 69 -8.51 -7.45 -10.70
CA ALA A 69 -8.95 -8.74 -11.21
C ALA A 69 -7.79 -9.70 -11.49
N LEU A 70 -6.57 -9.19 -11.60
CA LEU A 70 -5.38 -10.02 -11.84
C LEU A 70 -4.81 -10.62 -10.56
N TYR A 71 -5.35 -10.25 -9.41
CA TYR A 71 -4.88 -10.72 -8.12
C TYR A 71 -6.00 -11.49 -7.43
N GLY A 72 -5.88 -12.84 -7.43
CA GLY A 72 -6.94 -13.68 -6.90
C GLY A 72 -7.31 -13.36 -5.47
N HIS A 73 -6.33 -12.98 -4.66
CA HIS A 73 -6.59 -12.67 -3.25
C HIS A 73 -7.27 -11.31 -3.05
N LEU A 74 -7.37 -10.51 -4.09
CA LEU A 74 -8.04 -9.21 -4.01
C LEU A 74 -9.43 -9.23 -4.62
N VAL A 75 -9.74 -10.26 -5.42
CA VAL A 75 -11.04 -10.34 -6.08
C VAL A 75 -12.11 -10.51 -5.02
N GLY A 76 -13.14 -9.66 -5.08
CA GLY A 76 -14.23 -9.71 -4.13
C GLY A 76 -13.95 -9.07 -2.77
N VAL A 77 -12.74 -8.58 -2.56
CA VAL A 77 -12.41 -7.90 -1.31
C VAL A 77 -13.01 -6.51 -1.33
N LYS A 78 -13.76 -6.17 -0.27
CA LYS A 78 -14.37 -4.86 -0.17
C LYS A 78 -13.35 -3.87 0.38
N PRO A 79 -13.08 -2.76 -0.32
CA PRO A 79 -12.15 -1.77 0.21
C PRO A 79 -12.68 -1.14 1.50
N ILE A 80 -11.76 -0.79 2.37
CA ILE A 80 -12.11 -0.07 3.60
C ILE A 80 -12.29 1.39 3.23
N GLU A 81 -13.42 1.95 3.64
CA GLU A 81 -13.68 3.38 3.43
C GLU A 81 -12.97 4.18 4.50
N VAL A 82 -12.20 5.16 4.08
CA VAL A 82 -11.42 6.00 5.00
C VAL A 82 -11.77 7.46 4.77
N ASP A 83 -11.52 8.27 5.79
CA ASP A 83 -11.76 9.70 5.66
C ASP A 83 -10.60 10.38 4.94
N GLU A 84 -10.78 11.67 4.65
CA GLU A 84 -9.78 12.44 3.91
C GLU A 84 -8.43 12.44 4.62
N ALA A 85 -8.44 12.63 5.93
CA ALA A 85 -7.18 12.71 6.68
C ALA A 85 -6.41 11.41 6.60
N THR A 86 -7.09 10.29 6.79
CA THR A 86 -6.46 8.98 6.71
C THR A 86 -5.95 8.71 5.31
N PHE A 87 -6.76 9.04 4.30
CA PHE A 87 -6.37 8.83 2.90
C PHE A 87 -5.09 9.59 2.59
N HIS A 88 -5.04 10.85 2.98
CA HIS A 88 -3.89 11.71 2.69
C HIS A 88 -2.69 11.43 3.56
N SER A 89 -2.85 10.64 4.63
CA SER A 89 -1.70 10.24 5.44
C SER A 89 -0.79 9.27 4.70
N TYR A 90 -1.30 8.64 3.64
CA TYR A 90 -0.49 7.76 2.79
C TYR A 90 -0.01 8.52 1.57
N THR A 91 1.27 8.40 1.27
CA THR A 91 1.86 9.04 0.10
C THR A 91 1.57 8.20 -1.14
N THR A 92 1.10 8.82 -2.19
CA THR A 92 0.85 8.11 -3.45
C THR A 92 2.17 7.74 -4.10
N ALA A 93 2.26 6.49 -4.54
CA ALA A 93 3.43 5.98 -5.24
C ALA A 93 2.99 5.19 -6.46
N ASN A 94 3.87 5.12 -7.44
CA ASN A 94 3.56 4.39 -8.68
C ASN A 94 4.76 3.61 -9.20
N TYR A 95 5.70 3.29 -8.32
CA TYR A 95 6.83 2.45 -8.69
C TYR A 95 6.46 0.99 -8.47
N VAL A 96 6.79 0.16 -9.45
CA VAL A 96 6.48 -1.27 -9.38
C VAL A 96 7.68 -2.09 -9.82
N ARG A 97 7.74 -3.32 -9.34
CA ARG A 97 8.77 -4.28 -9.71
C ARG A 97 8.15 -5.67 -9.72
N TYR A 98 8.48 -6.47 -10.73
CA TYR A 98 8.06 -7.85 -10.74
C TYR A 98 8.80 -8.61 -9.63
N VAL A 99 8.13 -9.55 -9.00
CA VAL A 99 8.64 -10.24 -7.82
C VAL A 99 10.02 -10.89 -8.08
N ASP A 100 10.23 -11.44 -9.27
CA ASP A 100 11.49 -12.08 -9.63
C ASP A 100 12.38 -11.20 -10.50
N GLY A 101 12.01 -9.93 -10.69
CA GLY A 101 12.77 -9.04 -11.55
C GLY A 101 13.50 -7.98 -10.75
N GLU A 102 14.53 -7.43 -11.35
CA GLU A 102 15.29 -6.36 -10.72
C GLU A 102 14.92 -4.99 -11.26
N GLN A 103 14.22 -4.95 -12.38
CA GLN A 103 13.88 -3.69 -13.01
C GLN A 103 12.72 -3.03 -12.31
N VAL A 104 12.89 -1.76 -11.98
CA VAL A 104 11.83 -0.95 -11.40
C VAL A 104 11.23 -0.09 -12.49
N TYR A 105 9.91 0.01 -12.50
CA TYR A 105 9.18 0.81 -13.48
C TYR A 105 8.34 1.85 -12.76
N ALA A 106 8.17 3.00 -13.40
CA ALA A 106 7.15 3.96 -13.02
C ALA A 106 5.93 3.74 -13.92
N VAL A 107 4.76 3.59 -13.32
CA VAL A 107 3.52 3.41 -14.06
C VAL A 107 2.80 4.75 -14.11
N TRP A 108 2.51 5.23 -15.33
CA TRP A 108 1.87 6.52 -15.52
C TRP A 108 0.36 6.36 -15.74
N PRO A 109 -0.39 7.43 -15.52
CA PRO A 109 -1.86 7.34 -15.64
C PRO A 109 -2.35 6.93 -17.03
N ASP A 110 -1.52 7.13 -18.07
CA ASP A 110 -1.90 6.76 -19.42
C ASP A 110 -1.74 5.25 -19.69
N GLY A 111 -1.34 4.47 -18.69
CA GLY A 111 -1.20 3.03 -18.83
C GLY A 111 0.15 2.58 -19.35
N THR A 112 1.15 3.46 -19.31
CA THR A 112 2.50 3.10 -19.72
C THR A 112 3.39 2.82 -18.53
N LYS A 113 4.38 1.95 -18.75
CA LYS A 113 5.42 1.68 -17.74
C LYS A 113 6.74 2.19 -18.27
N HIS A 114 7.50 2.82 -17.42
CA HIS A 114 8.76 3.47 -17.78
C HIS A 114 9.88 2.89 -16.94
N TRP A 115 10.76 2.15 -17.56
CA TRP A 115 11.87 1.53 -16.85
C TRP A 115 12.77 2.61 -16.26
N LEU A 116 13.07 2.50 -14.96
CA LEU A 116 14.03 3.39 -14.33
C LEU A 116 15.42 2.82 -14.57
N ASN A 117 16.02 3.25 -15.67
CA ASN A 117 17.37 2.84 -16.03
C ASN A 117 18.37 3.77 -15.35
N ILE A 118 18.42 3.68 -14.03
CA ILE A 118 19.28 4.51 -13.20
C ILE A 118 20.02 3.62 -12.21
N THR A 119 21.13 4.14 -11.69
CA THR A 119 21.89 3.39 -10.70
C THR A 119 21.27 3.57 -9.32
N PRO A 120 21.60 2.67 -8.36
CA PRO A 120 21.14 2.87 -6.98
C PRO A 120 21.54 4.22 -6.41
N GLN A 121 22.74 4.71 -6.78
CA GLN A 121 23.19 6.01 -6.32
C GLN A 121 22.32 7.14 -6.87
N GLN A 122 21.91 7.03 -8.13
CA GLN A 122 21.00 8.01 -8.73
C GLN A 122 19.63 7.95 -8.08
N TRP A 123 19.17 6.75 -7.74
CA TRP A 123 17.91 6.58 -7.01
C TRP A 123 17.96 7.35 -5.70
N ASP A 124 19.02 7.11 -4.91
CA ASP A 124 19.16 7.75 -3.61
C ASP A 124 19.32 9.27 -3.74
N ALA A 125 20.10 9.70 -4.72
CA ALA A 125 20.35 11.13 -4.92
C ALA A 125 19.11 11.90 -5.33
N SER A 126 18.12 11.21 -5.91
CA SER A 126 16.88 11.85 -6.37
C SER A 126 15.80 11.86 -5.30
N SER A 127 16.13 11.47 -4.09
CA SER A 127 15.18 11.40 -2.97
C SER A 127 14.04 10.43 -3.18
N ARG A 128 14.23 9.45 -4.06
CA ARG A 128 13.27 8.37 -4.21
C ARG A 128 13.44 7.40 -3.05
N ASP A 129 12.32 6.84 -2.60
CA ASP A 129 12.32 5.94 -1.46
C ASP A 129 12.18 4.50 -1.96
N TRP A 130 13.13 3.64 -1.58
CA TRP A 130 13.07 2.22 -1.94
C TRP A 130 11.77 1.56 -1.45
N ASN A 131 11.22 2.06 -0.34
CA ASN A 131 10.00 1.50 0.22
C ASN A 131 8.74 1.88 -0.56
N ALA A 132 8.88 2.76 -1.55
CA ALA A 132 7.75 3.14 -2.40
C ALA A 132 7.54 2.17 -3.55
N ILE A 133 8.39 1.15 -3.69
CA ILE A 133 8.30 0.20 -4.79
C ILE A 133 7.36 -0.92 -4.40
N PHE A 134 6.29 -1.11 -5.18
CA PHE A 134 5.33 -2.18 -4.95
C PHE A 134 5.72 -3.40 -5.77
N ILE A 135 5.65 -4.58 -5.15
CA ILE A 135 5.92 -5.85 -5.84
C ILE A 135 4.63 -6.27 -6.54
N ILE A 136 4.72 -6.53 -7.84
CA ILE A 136 3.54 -6.88 -8.63
C ILE A 136 3.78 -8.21 -9.35
N ASN A 137 2.69 -8.82 -9.84
CA ASN A 137 2.82 -10.05 -10.63
C ASN A 137 3.05 -9.70 -12.10
N ASN A 138 3.41 -10.73 -12.86
CA ASN A 138 3.73 -10.52 -14.28
C ASN A 138 2.50 -10.18 -15.10
N LEU A 139 1.32 -10.60 -14.68
CA LEU A 139 0.10 -10.26 -15.41
C LEU A 139 -0.14 -8.77 -15.37
N GLU A 140 0.04 -8.16 -14.20
CA GLU A 140 -0.09 -6.72 -14.11
C GLU A 140 1.01 -6.03 -14.92
N LEU A 141 2.25 -6.48 -14.79
CA LEU A 141 3.36 -5.85 -15.50
C LEU A 141 3.12 -5.86 -17.00
N ASP A 142 2.59 -6.97 -17.53
CA ASP A 142 2.34 -7.12 -18.96
C ASP A 142 1.16 -6.27 -19.46
N THR A 143 0.32 -5.80 -18.55
CA THR A 143 -0.82 -4.96 -18.91
C THR A 143 -0.39 -3.59 -19.43
N TYR A 144 0.75 -3.09 -18.94
CA TYR A 144 1.19 -1.75 -19.26
C TYR A 144 2.00 -1.74 -20.54
N LYS A 145 1.78 -0.70 -21.34
CA LYS A 145 2.57 -0.51 -22.56
C LYS A 145 3.91 0.08 -22.19
N THR A 146 4.95 -0.34 -22.88
CA THR A 146 6.30 0.15 -22.62
C THR A 146 6.44 1.58 -23.13
N GLY A 147 6.85 2.48 -22.26
CA GLY A 147 7.14 3.85 -22.60
C GLY A 147 8.63 4.12 -22.58
N THR A 148 8.99 5.40 -22.65
CA THR A 148 10.39 5.82 -22.64
C THR A 148 11.03 5.57 -21.31
N ALA A 149 12.25 5.03 -21.29
CA ALA A 149 12.98 4.80 -20.05
C ALA A 149 13.35 6.12 -19.37
N ILE A 150 13.40 6.07 -18.06
CA ILE A 150 13.81 7.21 -17.23
C ILE A 150 15.29 7.00 -16.90
N THR A 151 16.11 8.01 -17.17
CA THR A 151 17.56 7.88 -17.01
C THR A 151 18.13 8.76 -15.92
N ARG A 152 17.28 9.42 -15.15
CA ARG A 152 17.73 10.19 -14.00
C ARG A 152 16.58 10.52 -13.04
#